data_f43c2abe9218368448cac7087e890b51
#
_entry.id   f43c2abe9218368448cac7087e890b51
#
_cell.length_a   1.000
_cell.length_b   1.000
_cell.length_c   1.000
_cell.angle_alpha   90.00
_cell.angle_beta   90.00
_cell.angle_gamma   90.00
#
_symmetry.space_group_name_H-M   'P 1'
#
loop_
_entity.id
_entity.type
_entity.pdbx_description
1 polymer ?
#
loop_
_entity_poly.entity_id
_entity_poly.type
_entity_poly.pdbx_seq_one_letter_code
_entity_poly.pdbx_strand_id
1 'polypeptide(L)'
;IDPVAARRWQQLPLPHSPWLHEEIARRMEDRLSLITLQPQRWLHWQPLKGGQQAHALLRQRYPQAQAWAHEPDAASQQALQQLGAEEGGSGWLRRTLGGLLGGPVATQFGLPEAGSMDMLWANMALHNAADPQALLAQGREALAVNGFLMFSALGPDTLRELDALYRTLGWPAPAHQFTDMHDWGDMLIQAGFAEPVMDMERITLTFATPERL
;
A
#
# COMPACT_ATOMS: atom_id res chain seq x y z
N ILE A 1 2.94 -12.35 -11.48
CA ILE A 1 2.49 -13.61 -10.84
C ILE A 1 1.31 -14.23 -11.60
N ASP A 2 0.89 -15.44 -11.22
CA ASP A 2 -0.31 -16.05 -11.79
C ASP A 2 -1.54 -15.15 -11.55
N PRO A 3 -2.30 -14.74 -12.61
CA PRO A 3 -3.42 -13.82 -12.47
C PRO A 3 -4.56 -14.38 -11.61
N VAL A 4 -4.72 -15.71 -11.57
CA VAL A 4 -5.75 -16.37 -10.74
C VAL A 4 -5.35 -16.28 -9.27
N ALA A 5 -4.08 -16.53 -8.94
CA ALA A 5 -3.54 -16.39 -7.58
C ALA A 5 -3.62 -14.95 -7.10
N ALA A 6 -3.22 -13.98 -7.94
CA ALA A 6 -3.33 -12.55 -7.64
C ALA A 6 -4.78 -12.14 -7.32
N ARG A 7 -5.74 -12.57 -8.15
CA ARG A 7 -7.16 -12.29 -7.93
C ARG A 7 -7.68 -12.91 -6.64
N ARG A 8 -7.32 -14.17 -6.35
CA ARG A 8 -7.70 -14.84 -5.09
C ARG A 8 -7.16 -14.10 -3.88
N TRP A 9 -5.91 -13.65 -3.93
CA TRP A 9 -5.34 -12.81 -2.87
C TRP A 9 -6.09 -11.50 -2.70
N GLN A 10 -6.39 -10.80 -3.79
CA GLN A 10 -7.14 -9.56 -3.76
C GLN A 10 -8.54 -9.71 -3.16
N GLN A 11 -9.23 -10.80 -3.47
CA GLN A 11 -10.58 -11.10 -3.01
C GLN A 11 -10.64 -11.75 -1.62
N LEU A 12 -9.50 -12.14 -1.05
CA LEU A 12 -9.47 -12.75 0.29
C LEU A 12 -9.92 -11.71 1.33
N PRO A 13 -11.08 -11.93 2.00
CA PRO A 13 -11.53 -11.04 3.05
C PRO A 13 -10.62 -11.19 4.27
N LEU A 14 -10.05 -10.08 4.71
CA LEU A 14 -9.25 -10.03 5.93
C LEU A 14 -9.94 -9.08 6.91
N PRO A 15 -10.16 -9.50 8.18
CA PRO A 15 -10.77 -8.64 9.19
C PRO A 15 -9.85 -7.46 9.55
N HIS A 16 -8.55 -7.66 9.40
CA HIS A 16 -7.50 -6.66 9.63
C HIS A 16 -6.41 -6.83 8.57
N SER A 17 -5.70 -5.75 8.26
CA SER A 17 -4.49 -5.82 7.45
C SER A 17 -3.43 -6.71 8.13
N PRO A 18 -2.60 -7.43 7.37
CA PRO A 18 -1.55 -8.27 7.94
C PRO A 18 -0.59 -7.46 8.81
N TRP A 19 -0.23 -8.01 9.97
CA TRP A 19 0.68 -7.34 10.91
C TRP A 19 2.00 -6.88 10.25
N LEU A 20 2.59 -7.71 9.40
CA LEU A 20 3.83 -7.36 8.71
C LEU A 20 3.64 -6.16 7.77
N HIS A 21 2.49 -6.05 7.12
CA HIS A 21 2.17 -4.91 6.25
C HIS A 21 2.05 -3.62 7.05
N GLU A 22 1.44 -3.67 8.25
CA GLU A 22 1.37 -2.51 9.15
C GLU A 22 2.76 -2.08 9.65
N GLU A 23 3.63 -3.03 10.01
CA GLU A 23 5.00 -2.73 10.44
C GLU A 23 5.83 -2.12 9.31
N ILE A 24 5.70 -2.64 8.08
CA ILE A 24 6.37 -2.06 6.91
C ILE A 24 5.84 -0.67 6.61
N ALA A 25 4.52 -0.48 6.69
CA ALA A 25 3.90 0.83 6.49
C ALA A 25 4.40 1.87 7.50
N ARG A 26 4.53 1.49 8.78
CA ARG A 26 5.10 2.37 9.81
C ARG A 26 6.53 2.80 9.48
N ARG A 27 7.37 1.85 9.02
CA ARG A 27 8.76 2.15 8.58
C ARG A 27 8.79 3.03 7.34
N MET A 28 7.87 2.82 6.39
CA MET A 28 7.72 3.70 5.23
C MET A 28 7.31 5.12 5.66
N GLU A 29 6.39 5.22 6.64
CA GLU A 29 5.92 6.50 7.15
C GLU A 29 7.06 7.29 7.83
N ASP A 30 7.92 6.63 8.60
CA ASP A 30 9.13 7.24 9.18
C ASP A 30 10.02 7.88 8.09
N ARG A 31 10.15 7.24 6.91
CA ARG A 31 10.95 7.75 5.78
C ARG A 31 10.37 8.99 5.11
N LEU A 32 9.07 9.25 5.26
CA LEU A 32 8.46 10.49 4.76
C LEU A 32 9.07 11.75 5.43
N SER A 33 9.74 11.60 6.57
CA SER A 33 10.50 12.69 7.20
C SER A 33 11.67 13.20 6.37
N LEU A 34 12.17 12.39 5.43
CA LEU A 34 13.25 12.73 4.50
C LEU A 34 12.75 13.47 3.26
N ILE A 35 11.44 13.45 3.03
CA ILE A 35 10.80 14.07 1.86
C ILE A 35 10.34 15.47 2.24
N THR A 36 10.87 16.48 1.56
CA THR A 36 10.54 17.90 1.83
C THR A 36 9.18 18.31 1.28
N LEU A 37 8.69 17.62 0.26
CA LEU A 37 7.37 17.88 -0.33
C LEU A 37 6.27 17.54 0.68
N GLN A 38 5.33 18.48 0.86
CA GLN A 38 4.18 18.31 1.75
C GLN A 38 2.93 18.10 0.90
N PRO A 39 2.46 16.86 0.72
CA PRO A 39 1.31 16.56 -0.12
C PRO A 39 0.04 17.20 0.46
N GLN A 40 -0.71 17.89 -0.41
CA GLN A 40 -2.03 18.44 -0.10
C GLN A 40 -3.14 17.47 -0.49
N ARG A 41 -2.83 16.52 -1.40
CA ARG A 41 -3.74 15.46 -1.87
C ARG A 41 -2.94 14.18 -2.01
N TRP A 42 -3.43 13.12 -1.39
CA TRP A 42 -2.75 11.82 -1.45
C TRP A 42 -3.74 10.66 -1.60
N LEU A 43 -3.30 9.62 -2.29
CA LEU A 43 -4.05 8.39 -2.52
C LEU A 43 -3.39 7.23 -1.78
N HIS A 44 -4.14 6.51 -0.95
CA HIS A 44 -3.76 5.22 -0.40
C HIS A 44 -4.32 4.10 -1.30
N TRP A 45 -3.42 3.40 -1.92
CA TRP A 45 -3.74 2.26 -2.78
C TRP A 45 -3.82 0.98 -1.95
N GLN A 46 -4.97 0.28 -1.99
CA GLN A 46 -5.25 -0.98 -1.30
C GLN A 46 -5.07 -0.93 0.24
N PRO A 47 -5.70 0.00 0.95
CA PRO A 47 -5.54 0.13 2.41
C PRO A 47 -5.99 -1.09 3.20
N LEU A 48 -6.98 -1.88 2.73
CA LEU A 48 -7.47 -3.05 3.47
C LEU A 48 -6.37 -4.10 3.72
N LYS A 49 -5.47 -4.26 2.76
CA LYS A 49 -4.33 -5.17 2.86
C LYS A 49 -3.01 -4.43 3.10
N GLY A 50 -2.86 -3.27 2.50
CA GLY A 50 -1.64 -2.47 2.59
C GLY A 50 -1.40 -1.80 3.94
N GLY A 51 -2.44 -1.67 4.79
CA GLY A 51 -2.32 -1.10 6.13
C GLY A 51 -3.45 -0.14 6.48
N GLN A 52 -4.42 -0.60 7.23
CA GLN A 52 -5.52 0.23 7.73
C GLN A 52 -4.99 1.27 8.75
N GLN A 53 -4.07 0.85 9.65
CA GLN A 53 -3.42 1.75 10.60
C GLN A 53 -2.51 2.76 9.88
N ALA A 54 -1.87 2.35 8.77
CA ALA A 54 -1.07 3.25 7.94
C ALA A 54 -1.89 4.43 7.41
N HIS A 55 -3.15 4.20 7.04
CA HIS A 55 -4.03 5.29 6.60
C HIS A 55 -4.22 6.32 7.72
N ALA A 56 -4.41 5.87 8.96
CA ALA A 56 -4.53 6.76 10.12
C ALA A 56 -3.23 7.53 10.41
N LEU A 57 -2.06 6.88 10.29
CA LEU A 57 -0.75 7.53 10.44
C LEU A 57 -0.55 8.64 9.41
N LEU A 58 -0.84 8.38 8.13
CA LEU A 58 -0.75 9.40 7.08
C LEU A 58 -1.69 10.58 7.33
N ARG A 59 -2.90 10.31 7.84
CA ARG A 59 -3.84 11.35 8.24
C ARG A 59 -3.33 12.21 9.40
N GLN A 60 -2.60 11.61 10.34
CA GLN A 60 -1.98 12.34 11.44
C GLN A 60 -0.79 13.19 10.95
N ARG A 61 -0.01 12.67 10.01
CA ARG A 61 1.13 13.40 9.42
C ARG A 61 0.67 14.58 8.56
N TYR A 62 -0.39 14.40 7.79
CA TYR A 62 -0.93 15.41 6.87
C TYR A 62 -2.39 15.78 7.21
N PRO A 63 -2.65 16.42 8.36
CA PRO A 63 -4.01 16.59 8.89
C PRO A 63 -4.90 17.51 8.04
N GLN A 64 -4.31 18.37 7.23
CA GLN A 64 -5.01 19.31 6.36
C GLN A 64 -5.12 18.80 4.91
N ALA A 65 -4.39 17.71 4.58
CA ALA A 65 -4.41 17.15 3.24
C ALA A 65 -5.72 16.38 2.97
N GLN A 66 -6.18 16.45 1.73
CA GLN A 66 -7.26 15.61 1.25
C GLN A 66 -6.75 14.19 1.02
N ALA A 67 -7.42 13.21 1.61
CA ALA A 67 -7.07 11.80 1.51
C ALA A 67 -8.04 11.07 0.56
N TRP A 68 -7.50 10.23 -0.30
CA TRP A 68 -8.24 9.23 -1.08
C TRP A 68 -7.83 7.83 -0.65
N ALA A 69 -8.76 6.90 -0.77
CA ALA A 69 -8.53 5.49 -0.54
C ALA A 69 -9.22 4.67 -1.65
N HIS A 70 -8.47 3.76 -2.25
CA HIS A 70 -8.96 2.97 -3.39
C HIS A 70 -8.60 1.49 -3.25
N GLU A 71 -9.59 0.64 -3.50
CA GLU A 71 -9.43 -0.80 -3.68
C GLU A 71 -9.77 -1.18 -5.13
N PRO A 72 -9.02 -2.13 -5.75
CA PRO A 72 -9.14 -2.40 -7.18
C PRO A 72 -10.41 -3.19 -7.56
N ASP A 73 -11.01 -3.92 -6.63
CA ASP A 73 -12.23 -4.67 -6.87
C ASP A 73 -13.43 -4.07 -6.14
N ALA A 74 -14.63 -4.25 -6.71
CA ALA A 74 -15.84 -3.62 -6.21
C ALA A 74 -16.23 -4.08 -4.79
N ALA A 75 -15.98 -5.34 -4.43
CA ALA A 75 -16.32 -5.87 -3.11
C ALA A 75 -15.42 -5.27 -2.03
N SER A 76 -14.10 -5.24 -2.27
CA SER A 76 -13.13 -4.59 -1.38
C SER A 76 -13.40 -3.09 -1.29
N GLN A 77 -13.72 -2.42 -2.40
CA GLN A 77 -14.08 -1.00 -2.40
C GLN A 77 -15.34 -0.72 -1.56
N GLN A 78 -16.33 -1.59 -1.63
CA GLN A 78 -17.53 -1.48 -0.79
C GLN A 78 -17.21 -1.71 0.70
N ALA A 79 -16.39 -2.70 1.03
CA ALA A 79 -15.94 -2.96 2.40
C ALA A 79 -15.17 -1.77 2.97
N LEU A 80 -14.27 -1.18 2.19
CA LEU A 80 -13.54 0.02 2.57
C LEU A 80 -14.46 1.22 2.87
N GLN A 81 -15.50 1.43 2.05
CA GLN A 81 -16.49 2.48 2.27
C GLN A 81 -17.31 2.25 3.55
N GLN A 82 -17.67 1.00 3.84
CA GLN A 82 -18.38 0.62 5.06
C GLN A 82 -17.55 0.92 6.32
N LEU A 83 -16.27 0.51 6.33
CA LEU A 83 -15.34 0.83 7.43
C LEU A 83 -15.20 2.35 7.63
N GLY A 84 -15.05 3.10 6.57
CA GLY A 84 -14.98 4.57 6.64
C GLY A 84 -16.27 5.22 7.15
N ALA A 85 -17.43 4.61 6.88
CA ALA A 85 -18.72 5.07 7.39
C ALA A 85 -18.87 4.76 8.90
N GLU A 86 -18.38 3.62 9.37
CA GLU A 86 -18.40 3.24 10.79
C GLU A 86 -17.46 4.14 11.62
N GLU A 87 -16.27 4.44 11.16
CA GLU A 87 -15.35 5.38 11.79
C GLU A 87 -15.91 6.83 11.81
N GLY A 88 -16.64 7.22 10.79
CA GLY A 88 -17.32 8.52 10.68
C GLY A 88 -18.63 8.61 11.46
N GLY A 89 -19.25 7.48 11.78
CA GLY A 89 -20.63 7.39 12.31
C GLY A 89 -20.83 7.81 13.77
N SER A 90 -19.76 7.90 14.59
CA SER A 90 -19.91 8.37 15.98
C SER A 90 -19.91 9.89 16.14
N GLY A 91 -20.01 10.65 15.06
CA GLY A 91 -19.81 12.08 15.12
C GLY A 91 -20.60 12.95 14.16
N TRP A 92 -21.96 12.80 14.09
CA TRP A 92 -22.75 13.81 13.37
C TRP A 92 -22.51 15.24 13.93
N LEU A 93 -22.30 15.39 15.24
CA LEU A 93 -21.88 16.62 15.90
C LEU A 93 -20.47 17.07 15.48
N ARG A 94 -19.56 16.13 15.23
CA ARG A 94 -18.21 16.42 14.77
C ARG A 94 -18.18 16.87 13.30
N ARG A 95 -19.10 16.38 12.49
CA ARG A 95 -19.28 16.74 11.09
C ARG A 95 -19.81 18.17 10.91
N THR A 96 -20.74 18.61 11.80
CA THR A 96 -21.32 19.95 11.74
C THR A 96 -20.42 21.02 12.40
N LEU A 97 -19.67 20.67 13.45
CA LEU A 97 -18.74 21.58 14.14
C LEU A 97 -17.30 21.51 13.58
N GLY A 98 -16.90 20.39 12.98
CA GLY A 98 -15.56 20.19 12.40
C GLY A 98 -15.26 21.13 11.23
N GLY A 99 -16.27 21.49 10.45
CA GLY A 99 -16.14 22.48 9.37
C GLY A 99 -15.87 23.90 9.88
N LEU A 100 -16.27 24.21 11.12
CA LEU A 100 -16.01 25.53 11.75
C LEU A 100 -14.74 25.54 12.63
N LEU A 101 -14.26 24.39 13.08
CA LEU A 101 -13.13 24.26 14.02
C LEU A 101 -11.91 23.54 13.42
N GLY A 102 -11.84 23.32 12.09
CA GLY A 102 -10.67 22.73 11.43
C GLY A 102 -10.48 21.24 11.75
N GLY A 103 -11.54 20.46 11.84
CA GLY A 103 -11.49 19.01 11.99
C GLY A 103 -10.82 18.32 10.79
N PRO A 104 -10.35 17.06 10.92
CA PRO A 104 -9.67 16.34 9.85
C PRO A 104 -10.59 16.21 8.63
N VAL A 105 -10.02 16.46 7.45
CA VAL A 105 -10.72 16.35 6.16
C VAL A 105 -11.18 14.90 5.95
N ALA A 106 -12.42 14.66 5.53
CA ALA A 106 -12.94 13.31 5.31
C ALA A 106 -12.17 12.60 4.17
N THR A 107 -11.94 11.29 4.34
CA THR A 107 -11.38 10.46 3.25
C THR A 107 -12.40 10.31 2.13
N GLN A 108 -11.95 10.50 0.90
CA GLN A 108 -12.70 10.20 -0.32
C GLN A 108 -12.40 8.77 -0.78
N PHE A 109 -13.38 8.10 -1.38
CA PHE A 109 -13.26 6.70 -1.78
C PHE A 109 -13.37 6.57 -3.30
N GLY A 110 -12.44 5.80 -3.89
CA GLY A 110 -12.36 5.57 -5.32
C GLY A 110 -11.10 6.15 -5.95
N LEU A 111 -11.03 6.07 -7.27
CA LEU A 111 -9.93 6.66 -8.02
C LEU A 111 -10.10 8.18 -8.11
N PRO A 112 -9.04 8.95 -7.86
CA PRO A 112 -9.05 10.39 -8.07
C PRO A 112 -9.01 10.73 -9.58
N GLU A 113 -9.21 12.00 -9.90
CA GLU A 113 -8.95 12.51 -11.25
C GLU A 113 -7.48 12.36 -11.63
N ALA A 114 -7.21 12.11 -12.92
CA ALA A 114 -5.86 12.01 -13.43
C ALA A 114 -5.06 13.30 -13.15
N GLY A 115 -3.78 13.14 -12.80
CA GLY A 115 -2.90 14.28 -12.55
C GLY A 115 -3.24 15.11 -11.31
N SER A 116 -4.03 14.56 -10.37
CA SER A 116 -4.54 15.34 -9.25
C SER A 116 -3.85 15.06 -7.92
N MET A 117 -3.07 13.98 -7.76
CA MET A 117 -2.46 13.58 -6.50
C MET A 117 -1.02 14.02 -6.36
N ASP A 118 -0.65 14.54 -5.20
CA ASP A 118 0.73 14.91 -4.87
C ASP A 118 1.53 13.71 -4.35
N MET A 119 0.86 12.71 -3.76
CA MET A 119 1.46 11.47 -3.30
C MET A 119 0.56 10.28 -3.59
N LEU A 120 1.15 9.19 -4.08
CA LEU A 120 0.55 7.86 -4.09
C LEU A 120 1.28 6.97 -3.09
N TRP A 121 0.52 6.38 -2.18
CA TRP A 121 1.02 5.43 -1.19
C TRP A 121 0.53 4.02 -1.52
N ALA A 122 1.46 3.08 -1.80
CA ALA A 122 1.17 1.72 -2.21
C ALA A 122 1.99 0.71 -1.40
N ASN A 123 1.61 0.49 -0.14
CA ASN A 123 2.31 -0.45 0.73
C ASN A 123 1.92 -1.90 0.42
N MET A 124 2.92 -2.76 0.17
CA MET A 124 2.78 -4.22 -0.02
C MET A 124 1.76 -4.63 -1.10
N ALA A 125 1.56 -3.78 -2.12
CA ALA A 125 0.58 -4.01 -3.18
C ALA A 125 1.19 -4.58 -4.47
N LEU A 126 2.31 -4.02 -4.92
CA LEU A 126 2.89 -4.27 -6.25
C LEU A 126 3.36 -5.71 -6.46
N HIS A 127 3.98 -6.34 -5.47
CA HIS A 127 4.50 -7.72 -5.60
C HIS A 127 3.38 -8.78 -5.67
N ASN A 128 2.14 -8.43 -5.36
CA ASN A 128 0.96 -9.30 -5.49
C ASN A 128 0.12 -8.97 -6.74
N ALA A 129 0.49 -7.95 -7.52
CA ALA A 129 -0.21 -7.60 -8.74
C ALA A 129 0.08 -8.61 -9.85
N ALA A 130 -0.94 -9.00 -10.62
CA ALA A 130 -0.77 -9.84 -11.81
C ALA A 130 0.07 -9.12 -12.88
N ASP A 131 -0.15 -7.81 -13.03
CA ASP A 131 0.60 -6.92 -13.91
C ASP A 131 1.04 -5.68 -13.12
N PRO A 132 2.25 -5.70 -12.52
CA PRO A 132 2.75 -4.57 -11.77
C PRO A 132 3.08 -3.35 -12.65
N GLN A 133 3.39 -3.54 -13.94
CA GLN A 133 3.66 -2.43 -14.85
C GLN A 133 2.38 -1.65 -15.14
N ALA A 134 1.26 -2.33 -15.37
CA ALA A 134 -0.03 -1.68 -15.53
C ALA A 134 -0.44 -0.90 -14.27
N LEU A 135 -0.16 -1.45 -13.08
CA LEU A 135 -0.42 -0.78 -11.81
C LEU A 135 0.45 0.47 -11.63
N LEU A 136 1.73 0.42 -12.00
CA LEU A 136 2.63 1.57 -11.98
C LEU A 136 2.17 2.66 -12.96
N ALA A 137 1.76 2.28 -14.18
CA ALA A 137 1.23 3.21 -15.16
C ALA A 137 -0.05 3.92 -14.66
N GLN A 138 -0.98 3.18 -14.06
CA GLN A 138 -2.18 3.76 -13.45
C GLN A 138 -1.84 4.68 -12.28
N GLY A 139 -0.88 4.30 -11.44
CA GLY A 139 -0.39 5.15 -10.36
C GLY A 139 0.25 6.44 -10.88
N ARG A 140 1.02 6.34 -11.97
CA ARG A 140 1.64 7.52 -12.63
C ARG A 140 0.58 8.46 -13.22
N GLU A 141 -0.50 7.91 -13.76
CA GLU A 141 -1.62 8.71 -14.30
C GLU A 141 -2.33 9.51 -13.20
N ALA A 142 -2.49 8.96 -12.00
CA ALA A 142 -3.11 9.65 -10.87
C ALA A 142 -2.25 10.82 -10.33
N LEU A 143 -0.92 10.75 -10.47
CA LEU A 143 0.00 11.72 -9.90
C LEU A 143 0.08 13.01 -10.72
N ALA A 144 0.03 14.14 -10.02
CA ALA A 144 0.32 15.45 -10.54
C ALA A 144 1.80 15.58 -10.97
N VAL A 145 2.12 16.64 -11.72
CA VAL A 145 3.52 17.00 -11.98
C VAL A 145 4.21 17.28 -10.64
N ASN A 146 5.41 16.73 -10.46
CA ASN A 146 6.17 16.73 -9.20
C ASN A 146 5.54 15.93 -8.04
N GLY A 147 4.45 15.21 -8.27
CA GLY A 147 3.95 14.23 -7.33
C GLY A 147 4.88 13.01 -7.22
N PHE A 148 4.83 12.29 -6.12
CA PHE A 148 5.70 11.14 -5.89
C PHE A 148 4.92 9.87 -5.52
N LEU A 149 5.49 8.73 -5.87
CA LEU A 149 5.07 7.40 -5.44
C LEU A 149 5.94 6.95 -4.27
N MET A 150 5.30 6.52 -3.18
CA MET A 150 5.94 5.79 -2.10
C MET A 150 5.37 4.38 -2.05
N PHE A 151 6.19 3.35 -2.22
CA PHE A 151 5.72 1.97 -2.21
C PHE A 151 6.67 1.03 -1.49
N SER A 152 6.17 -0.14 -1.13
CA SER A 152 6.97 -1.25 -0.67
C SER A 152 6.57 -2.56 -1.35
N ALA A 153 7.52 -3.45 -1.47
CA ALA A 153 7.34 -4.78 -2.03
C ALA A 153 8.27 -5.78 -1.34
N LEU A 154 7.92 -7.05 -1.39
CA LEU A 154 8.82 -8.12 -0.99
C LEU A 154 9.94 -8.28 -2.02
N GLY A 155 11.16 -8.47 -1.55
CA GLY A 155 12.35 -8.67 -2.40
C GLY A 155 12.74 -10.15 -2.55
N PRO A 156 13.74 -10.46 -3.40
CA PRO A 156 14.08 -11.83 -3.79
C PRO A 156 14.60 -12.71 -2.64
N ASP A 157 15.12 -12.13 -1.57
CA ASP A 157 15.56 -12.87 -0.37
C ASP A 157 14.42 -13.24 0.59
N THR A 158 13.18 -12.89 0.26
CA THR A 158 12.02 -13.19 1.10
C THR A 158 11.79 -14.70 1.18
N LEU A 159 11.61 -15.21 2.42
CA LEU A 159 11.39 -16.64 2.71
C LEU A 159 12.54 -17.55 2.25
N ARG A 160 13.78 -17.06 2.12
CA ARG A 160 14.92 -17.84 1.60
C ARG A 160 15.21 -19.10 2.40
N GLU A 161 14.96 -19.09 3.73
CA GLU A 161 15.14 -20.27 4.60
C GLU A 161 14.08 -21.34 4.28
N LEU A 162 12.84 -20.92 4.00
CA LEU A 162 11.77 -21.82 3.60
C LEU A 162 12.02 -22.38 2.19
N ASP A 163 12.44 -21.54 1.27
CA ASP A 163 12.81 -21.95 -0.09
C ASP A 163 13.97 -22.97 -0.09
N ALA A 164 15.00 -22.78 0.73
CA ALA A 164 16.09 -23.72 0.90
C ALA A 164 15.61 -25.09 1.44
N LEU A 165 14.67 -25.08 2.40
CA LEU A 165 14.06 -26.29 2.92
C LEU A 165 13.26 -27.03 1.85
N TYR A 166 12.43 -26.34 1.09
CA TYR A 166 11.62 -26.92 0.01
C TYR A 166 12.50 -27.56 -1.08
N ARG A 167 13.59 -26.89 -1.47
CA ARG A 167 14.57 -27.47 -2.40
C ARG A 167 15.21 -28.75 -1.86
N THR A 168 15.56 -28.78 -0.57
CA THR A 168 16.16 -29.98 0.07
C THR A 168 15.19 -31.17 0.05
N LEU A 169 13.89 -30.90 0.18
CA LEU A 169 12.84 -31.91 0.15
C LEU A 169 12.37 -32.28 -1.27
N GLY A 170 12.89 -31.61 -2.30
CA GLY A 170 12.44 -31.79 -3.69
C GLY A 170 11.02 -31.29 -3.95
N TRP A 171 10.53 -30.35 -3.14
CA TRP A 171 9.21 -29.75 -3.27
C TRP A 171 9.23 -28.55 -4.23
N PRO A 172 8.07 -28.21 -4.84
CA PRO A 172 7.93 -26.95 -5.58
C PRO A 172 8.26 -25.74 -4.73
N ALA A 173 8.68 -24.64 -5.34
CA ALA A 173 8.96 -23.39 -4.63
C ALA A 173 7.76 -22.95 -3.78
N PRO A 174 7.97 -22.49 -2.51
CA PRO A 174 6.89 -22.13 -1.59
C PRO A 174 6.17 -20.82 -1.96
N ALA A 175 6.80 -19.99 -2.78
CA ALA A 175 6.27 -18.71 -3.26
C ALA A 175 6.70 -18.46 -4.70
N HIS A 176 6.07 -17.48 -5.34
CA HIS A 176 6.57 -16.96 -6.61
C HIS A 176 7.88 -16.20 -6.40
N GLN A 177 8.65 -16.02 -7.45
CA GLN A 177 9.88 -15.22 -7.42
C GLN A 177 9.52 -13.74 -7.26
N PHE A 178 10.04 -13.11 -6.21
CA PHE A 178 9.86 -11.67 -5.98
C PHE A 178 10.82 -10.87 -6.84
N THR A 179 10.34 -9.72 -7.29
CA THR A 179 11.09 -8.80 -8.16
C THR A 179 12.24 -8.14 -7.40
N ASP A 180 13.40 -8.06 -8.03
CA ASP A 180 14.58 -7.35 -7.49
C ASP A 180 14.36 -5.84 -7.51
N MET A 181 15.09 -5.13 -6.65
CA MET A 181 14.97 -3.66 -6.56
C MET A 181 15.43 -2.95 -7.84
N HIS A 182 16.39 -3.50 -8.58
CA HIS A 182 16.85 -2.91 -9.86
C HIS A 182 15.76 -3.05 -10.92
N ASP A 183 15.11 -4.22 -10.99
CA ASP A 183 13.99 -4.45 -11.91
C ASP A 183 12.81 -3.54 -11.57
N TRP A 184 12.54 -3.28 -10.27
CA TRP A 184 11.56 -2.28 -9.85
C TRP A 184 11.95 -0.88 -10.33
N GLY A 185 13.22 -0.50 -10.20
CA GLY A 185 13.75 0.76 -10.70
C GLY A 185 13.54 0.93 -12.20
N ASP A 186 13.86 -0.10 -12.98
CA ASP A 186 13.68 -0.11 -14.43
C ASP A 186 12.21 0.01 -14.83
N MET A 187 11.31 -0.72 -14.16
CA MET A 187 9.87 -0.62 -14.39
C MET A 187 9.32 0.78 -14.08
N LEU A 188 9.83 1.43 -13.02
CA LEU A 188 9.45 2.81 -12.68
C LEU A 188 9.87 3.78 -13.78
N ILE A 189 11.11 3.69 -14.27
CA ILE A 189 11.59 4.53 -15.38
C ILE A 189 10.76 4.31 -16.63
N GLN A 190 10.46 3.05 -16.98
CA GLN A 190 9.61 2.70 -18.13
C GLN A 190 8.19 3.24 -17.98
N ALA A 191 7.64 3.28 -16.76
CA ALA A 191 6.34 3.88 -16.47
C ALA A 191 6.35 5.42 -16.45
N GLY A 192 7.52 6.06 -16.63
CA GLY A 192 7.66 7.53 -16.72
C GLY A 192 7.88 8.23 -15.37
N PHE A 193 8.30 7.49 -14.33
CA PHE A 193 8.79 8.10 -13.11
C PHE A 193 10.23 8.58 -13.28
N ALA A 194 10.54 9.72 -12.71
CA ALA A 194 11.89 10.26 -12.66
C ALA A 194 12.54 9.92 -11.31
N GLU A 195 13.85 9.70 -11.34
CA GLU A 195 14.72 9.61 -10.16
C GLU A 195 14.23 8.60 -9.10
N PRO A 196 13.97 7.31 -9.45
CA PRO A 196 13.57 6.32 -8.47
C PRO A 196 14.69 6.13 -7.43
N VAL A 197 14.32 6.24 -6.14
CA VAL A 197 15.21 5.94 -5.02
C VAL A 197 14.76 4.62 -4.42
N MET A 198 15.66 3.64 -4.42
CA MET A 198 15.38 2.29 -3.91
C MET A 198 16.15 2.06 -2.62
N ASP A 199 15.46 1.50 -1.63
CA ASP A 199 16.02 1.11 -0.34
C ASP A 199 15.59 -0.32 -0.02
N MET A 200 16.44 -1.10 0.59
CA MET A 200 16.15 -2.48 0.98
C MET A 200 16.42 -2.70 2.45
N GLU A 201 15.43 -3.23 3.14
CA GLU A 201 15.52 -3.59 4.54
C GLU A 201 15.25 -5.08 4.75
N ARG A 202 16.02 -5.73 5.61
CA ARG A 202 15.80 -7.13 5.98
C ARG A 202 15.08 -7.19 7.31
N ILE A 203 13.88 -7.80 7.30
CA ILE A 203 13.08 -8.06 8.50
C ILE A 203 13.15 -9.55 8.80
N THR A 204 13.65 -9.91 9.98
CA THR A 204 13.69 -11.30 10.44
C THR A 204 12.47 -11.58 11.30
N LEU A 205 11.67 -12.57 10.88
CA LEU A 205 10.54 -13.09 11.66
C LEU A 205 10.95 -14.41 12.32
N THR A 206 10.62 -14.56 13.59
CA THR A 206 10.82 -15.80 14.33
C THR A 206 9.48 -16.32 14.83
N PHE A 207 9.27 -17.62 14.72
CA PHE A 207 8.05 -18.29 15.14
C PHE A 207 8.36 -19.30 16.24
N ALA A 208 7.54 -19.33 17.28
CA ALA A 208 7.74 -20.22 18.40
C ALA A 208 7.51 -21.71 18.02
N THR A 209 6.65 -21.97 17.06
CA THR A 209 6.34 -23.31 16.53
C THR A 209 6.08 -23.24 15.02
N PRO A 210 6.26 -24.36 14.29
CA PRO A 210 5.99 -24.41 12.84
C PRO A 210 4.54 -24.06 12.48
N GLU A 211 3.57 -24.32 13.36
CA GLU A 211 2.15 -24.05 13.12
C GLU A 211 1.82 -22.55 13.11
N ARG A 212 2.76 -21.72 13.55
CA ARG A 212 2.62 -20.25 13.55
C ARG A 212 3.28 -19.57 12.34
N LEU A 213 4.00 -20.34 11.53
CA LEU A 213 4.58 -19.90 10.29
C LEU A 213 3.47 -19.73 9.23
#